data_36ea97fa317eb84c5ed6f0cbc3269dea
#
_entry.id   36ea97fa317eb84c5ed6f0cbc3269dea
#
_cell.length_a   1.000
_cell.length_b   1.000
_cell.length_c   1.000
_cell.angle_alpha   90.00
_cell.angle_beta   90.00
_cell.angle_gamma   90.00
#
_symmetry.space_group_name_H-M   'P 1'
#
loop_
_entity.id
_entity.type
_entity.pdbx_description
1 polymer ?
#
loop_
_entity_poly.entity_id
_entity_poly.type
_entity_poly.pdbx_seq_one_letter_code
_entity_poly.pdbx_strand_id
1 'polypeptide(L)'
;ESLIRIAERVSARGCRLFGVGGLVRNTLLGLPVSDIDICSALTPDETIELAHEMGFKVVPKGIAFGMVEIHADGQKFEHTTFRADKYSAGGAHRPTSIQFSKTPEEDSRRRDFSVNALYCDILTREILDPSGGLPDLENRVLRTSSIDPEIVLADDGLRILRLVRFAAELQFKIDPATFACASRLCGNLRDISAERIRDELNKLLLCDIKYGSRNTEQVLNGLLLLRDIGALAVILPELSRGRGIAQKPTHHRYDVLDHALHTAAESKPMLVPRLAGLLHDVAKPVVLEKNGNMHGHDAEGEIISREIMQRLRYDNKTTDEVCFIVRHHMYDLNNTAKDKTLRRTFARWGFERSLEIADIRDADVHGSGIITGEVESAARWRILLQK
;
A
#
# COMPACT_ATOMS: atom_id res chain seq x y z
N GLU A 1 -13.89 -27.30 3.59
CA GLU A 1 -15.08 -28.05 4.06
C GLU A 1 -16.09 -27.08 4.70
N SER A 2 -15.69 -26.29 5.70
CA SER A 2 -16.58 -25.33 6.39
C SER A 2 -17.27 -24.35 5.44
N LEU A 3 -16.54 -23.85 4.44
CA LEU A 3 -17.09 -22.93 3.44
C LEU A 3 -18.24 -23.56 2.62
N ILE A 4 -18.11 -24.85 2.25
CA ILE A 4 -19.15 -25.59 1.54
C ILE A 4 -20.37 -25.77 2.44
N ARG A 5 -20.16 -26.16 3.71
CA ARG A 5 -21.26 -26.31 4.68
C ARG A 5 -22.00 -24.97 4.90
N ILE A 6 -21.30 -23.85 4.96
CA ILE A 6 -21.92 -22.52 5.04
C ILE A 6 -22.75 -22.27 3.78
N ALA A 7 -22.20 -22.55 2.59
CA ALA A 7 -22.90 -22.34 1.32
C ALA A 7 -24.17 -23.20 1.19
N GLU A 8 -24.14 -24.44 1.63
CA GLU A 8 -25.32 -25.34 1.69
C GLU A 8 -26.40 -24.77 2.60
N ARG A 9 -26.01 -24.25 3.77
CA ARG A 9 -26.98 -23.63 4.71
C ARG A 9 -27.56 -22.33 4.17
N VAL A 10 -26.75 -21.50 3.49
CA VAL A 10 -27.22 -20.30 2.79
C VAL A 10 -28.18 -20.67 1.68
N SER A 11 -27.89 -21.73 0.90
CA SER A 11 -28.75 -22.26 -0.14
C SER A 11 -30.10 -22.77 0.41
N ALA A 12 -30.10 -23.42 1.56
CA ALA A 12 -31.34 -23.87 2.24
C ALA A 12 -32.26 -22.70 2.66
N ARG A 13 -31.69 -21.47 2.80
CA ARG A 13 -32.47 -20.23 3.02
C ARG A 13 -32.84 -19.50 1.72
N GLY A 14 -32.67 -20.15 0.56
CA GLY A 14 -33.04 -19.59 -0.76
C GLY A 14 -32.07 -18.54 -1.29
N CYS A 15 -30.84 -18.45 -0.73
CA CYS A 15 -29.81 -17.53 -1.16
C CYS A 15 -28.62 -18.27 -1.78
N ARG A 16 -27.78 -17.55 -2.53
CA ARG A 16 -26.50 -18.07 -3.05
C ARG A 16 -25.35 -17.43 -2.25
N LEU A 17 -24.31 -18.22 -1.98
CA LEU A 17 -23.08 -17.73 -1.36
C LEU A 17 -21.98 -17.64 -2.41
N PHE A 18 -21.34 -16.49 -2.49
CA PHE A 18 -20.25 -16.22 -3.43
C PHE A 18 -18.95 -15.94 -2.71
N GLY A 19 -17.85 -16.46 -3.23
CA GLY A 19 -16.53 -15.89 -3.00
C GLY A 19 -16.37 -14.64 -3.84
N VAL A 20 -15.60 -13.63 -3.37
CA VAL A 20 -15.49 -12.35 -4.06
C VAL A 20 -14.13 -11.68 -3.84
N GLY A 21 -13.83 -10.66 -4.61
CA GLY A 21 -12.65 -9.82 -4.39
C GLY A 21 -11.32 -10.55 -4.58
N GLY A 22 -10.43 -10.40 -3.59
CA GLY A 22 -9.11 -11.03 -3.60
C GLY A 22 -9.14 -12.55 -3.70
N LEU A 23 -10.13 -13.19 -3.10
CA LEU A 23 -10.31 -14.64 -3.17
C LEU A 23 -10.44 -15.13 -4.62
N VAL A 24 -11.36 -14.56 -5.39
CA VAL A 24 -11.63 -14.99 -6.77
C VAL A 24 -10.48 -14.58 -7.69
N ARG A 25 -10.09 -13.31 -7.65
CA ARG A 25 -9.00 -12.78 -8.48
C ARG A 25 -7.70 -13.56 -8.29
N ASN A 26 -7.27 -13.78 -7.04
CA ASN A 26 -6.00 -14.46 -6.77
C ASN A 26 -6.06 -15.94 -7.17
N THR A 27 -7.20 -16.61 -6.94
CA THR A 27 -7.40 -18.00 -7.38
C THR A 27 -7.25 -18.12 -8.91
N LEU A 28 -7.85 -17.21 -9.68
CA LEU A 28 -7.74 -17.21 -11.14
C LEU A 28 -6.32 -16.89 -11.63
N LEU A 29 -5.57 -16.07 -10.89
CA LEU A 29 -4.17 -15.73 -11.20
C LEU A 29 -3.16 -16.76 -10.67
N GLY A 30 -3.57 -17.78 -9.92
CA GLY A 30 -2.66 -18.72 -9.25
C GLY A 30 -1.83 -18.07 -8.14
N LEU A 31 -2.29 -16.94 -7.56
CA LEU A 31 -1.64 -16.24 -6.47
C LEU A 31 -2.13 -16.75 -5.10
N PRO A 32 -1.33 -16.63 -4.03
CA PRO A 32 -1.76 -16.96 -2.68
C PRO A 32 -3.02 -16.18 -2.26
N VAL A 33 -3.92 -16.89 -1.58
CA VAL A 33 -5.12 -16.30 -0.97
C VAL A 33 -4.90 -16.21 0.55
N SER A 34 -5.00 -15.01 1.12
CA SER A 34 -4.87 -14.77 2.56
C SER A 34 -6.22 -14.68 3.25
N ASP A 35 -7.15 -13.95 2.64
CA ASP A 35 -8.44 -13.62 3.21
C ASP A 35 -9.56 -14.28 2.41
N ILE A 36 -10.54 -14.84 3.10
CA ILE A 36 -11.69 -15.53 2.46
C ILE A 36 -12.88 -14.58 2.57
N ASP A 37 -12.99 -13.70 1.56
CA ASP A 37 -14.11 -12.78 1.41
C ASP A 37 -15.27 -13.49 0.75
N ILE A 38 -16.41 -13.54 1.43
CA ILE A 38 -17.65 -14.14 0.92
C ILE A 38 -18.80 -13.13 0.99
N CYS A 39 -19.78 -13.29 0.14
CA CYS A 39 -20.94 -12.41 0.13
C CYS A 39 -22.22 -13.15 -0.27
N SER A 40 -23.35 -12.64 0.20
CA SER A 40 -24.68 -13.14 -0.13
C SER A 40 -25.76 -12.07 0.08
N ALA A 41 -27.01 -12.42 -0.19
CA ALA A 41 -28.17 -11.56 0.11
C ALA A 41 -28.60 -11.61 1.58
N LEU A 42 -28.03 -12.51 2.41
CA LEU A 42 -28.35 -12.57 3.83
C LEU A 42 -27.90 -11.28 4.53
N THR A 43 -28.78 -10.73 5.34
CA THR A 43 -28.45 -9.61 6.23
C THR A 43 -27.45 -10.04 7.30
N PRO A 44 -26.79 -9.09 7.98
CA PRO A 44 -25.90 -9.42 9.09
C PRO A 44 -26.55 -10.27 10.18
N ASP A 45 -27.78 -9.95 10.55
CA ASP A 45 -28.51 -10.69 11.60
C ASP A 45 -28.83 -12.13 11.15
N GLU A 46 -29.29 -12.32 9.91
CA GLU A 46 -29.53 -13.66 9.33
C GLU A 46 -28.23 -14.46 9.23
N THR A 47 -27.10 -13.80 8.91
CA THR A 47 -25.79 -14.43 8.84
C THR A 47 -25.28 -14.86 10.23
N ILE A 48 -25.50 -14.04 11.25
CA ILE A 48 -25.17 -14.34 12.65
C ILE A 48 -25.99 -15.53 13.14
N GLU A 49 -27.30 -15.52 12.89
CA GLU A 49 -28.20 -16.61 13.26
C GLU A 49 -27.77 -17.94 12.60
N LEU A 50 -27.55 -17.93 11.28
CA LEU A 50 -27.09 -19.10 10.54
C LEU A 50 -25.78 -19.66 11.09
N ALA A 51 -24.80 -18.80 11.38
CA ALA A 51 -23.53 -19.23 11.94
C ALA A 51 -23.68 -19.85 13.34
N HIS A 52 -24.56 -19.28 14.19
CA HIS A 52 -24.85 -19.82 15.52
C HIS A 52 -25.54 -21.18 15.43
N GLU A 53 -26.51 -21.37 14.51
CA GLU A 53 -27.17 -22.68 14.27
C GLU A 53 -26.14 -23.76 13.88
N MET A 54 -25.06 -23.35 13.21
CA MET A 54 -23.95 -24.22 12.80
C MET A 54 -22.91 -24.47 13.90
N GLY A 55 -23.05 -23.80 15.06
CA GLY A 55 -22.10 -23.86 16.16
C GLY A 55 -20.80 -23.08 15.90
N PHE A 56 -20.81 -22.14 14.96
CA PHE A 56 -19.66 -21.31 14.63
C PHE A 56 -19.61 -20.04 15.50
N LYS A 57 -18.38 -19.58 15.77
CA LYS A 57 -18.18 -18.31 16.47
C LYS A 57 -18.32 -17.17 15.47
N VAL A 58 -18.97 -16.10 15.91
CA VAL A 58 -19.16 -14.89 15.11
C VAL A 58 -18.53 -13.70 15.80
N VAL A 59 -17.85 -12.86 15.02
CA VAL A 59 -17.34 -11.56 15.46
C VAL A 59 -18.01 -10.47 14.61
N PRO A 60 -18.83 -9.60 15.24
CA PRO A 60 -19.47 -8.50 14.53
C PRO A 60 -18.41 -7.43 14.17
N LYS A 61 -18.04 -7.36 12.89
CA LYS A 61 -17.11 -6.37 12.36
C LYS A 61 -17.83 -5.40 11.43
N GLY A 62 -18.46 -4.37 11.98
CA GLY A 62 -19.13 -3.36 11.14
C GLY A 62 -20.50 -3.82 10.62
N ILE A 63 -21.39 -4.30 11.48
CA ILE A 63 -22.78 -4.68 11.18
C ILE A 63 -23.51 -3.60 10.38
N ALA A 64 -23.33 -2.32 10.76
CA ALA A 64 -23.92 -1.20 10.03
C ALA A 64 -23.48 -1.13 8.56
N PHE A 65 -22.38 -1.78 8.19
CA PHE A 65 -21.85 -1.88 6.84
C PHE A 65 -22.10 -3.25 6.20
N GLY A 66 -22.91 -4.09 6.83
CA GLY A 66 -23.22 -5.42 6.32
C GLY A 66 -22.14 -6.47 6.54
N MET A 67 -21.18 -6.24 7.44
CA MET A 67 -19.99 -7.10 7.60
C MET A 67 -20.07 -7.94 8.88
N VAL A 68 -19.77 -9.24 8.74
CA VAL A 68 -19.72 -10.23 9.82
C VAL A 68 -18.55 -11.17 9.59
N GLU A 69 -17.70 -11.40 10.60
CA GLU A 69 -16.62 -12.39 10.53
C GLU A 69 -17.07 -13.71 11.19
N ILE A 70 -17.05 -14.80 10.43
CA ILE A 70 -17.41 -16.16 10.87
C ILE A 70 -16.12 -16.94 11.10
N HIS A 71 -15.98 -17.56 12.26
CA HIS A 71 -14.85 -18.43 12.60
C HIS A 71 -15.35 -19.88 12.64
N ALA A 72 -14.86 -20.69 11.72
CA ALA A 72 -15.22 -22.11 11.58
C ALA A 72 -13.97 -22.96 11.30
N ASP A 73 -13.77 -24.02 12.06
CA ASP A 73 -12.69 -25.01 11.90
C ASP A 73 -11.28 -24.39 11.73
N GLY A 74 -10.98 -23.35 12.54
CA GLY A 74 -9.70 -22.64 12.51
C GLY A 74 -9.54 -21.64 11.36
N GLN A 75 -10.55 -21.49 10.49
CA GLN A 75 -10.57 -20.53 9.40
C GLN A 75 -11.46 -19.34 9.73
N LYS A 76 -11.17 -18.21 9.08
CA LYS A 76 -11.96 -16.97 9.17
C LYS A 76 -12.57 -16.67 7.81
N PHE A 77 -13.85 -16.35 7.80
CA PHE A 77 -14.61 -15.95 6.63
C PHE A 77 -15.20 -14.58 6.86
N GLU A 78 -14.83 -13.60 6.03
CA GLU A 78 -15.44 -12.27 6.08
C GLU A 78 -16.67 -12.25 5.20
N HIS A 79 -17.85 -12.34 5.81
CA HIS A 79 -19.13 -12.24 5.08
C HIS A 79 -19.57 -10.80 4.97
N THR A 80 -19.91 -10.37 3.76
CA THR A 80 -20.51 -9.07 3.48
C THR A 80 -21.84 -9.26 2.80
N THR A 81 -22.90 -8.66 3.35
CA THR A 81 -24.22 -8.60 2.69
C THR A 81 -24.11 -7.78 1.41
N PHE A 82 -24.70 -8.23 0.30
CA PHE A 82 -24.82 -7.42 -0.91
C PHE A 82 -25.43 -6.07 -0.58
N ARG A 83 -24.88 -5.00 -1.16
CA ARG A 83 -25.35 -3.64 -0.86
C ARG A 83 -25.14 -2.68 -2.03
N ALA A 84 -25.97 -1.66 -2.05
CA ALA A 84 -25.80 -0.47 -2.85
C ALA A 84 -25.47 0.69 -1.91
N ASP A 85 -24.36 1.33 -2.12
CA ASP A 85 -23.90 2.47 -1.31
C ASP A 85 -24.34 3.76 -2.00
N LYS A 86 -24.85 4.74 -1.22
CA LYS A 86 -25.11 6.10 -1.70
C LYS A 86 -24.10 7.03 -1.08
N TYR A 87 -23.49 7.88 -1.90
CA TYR A 87 -22.54 8.89 -1.47
C TYR A 87 -23.14 10.29 -1.66
N SER A 88 -22.77 11.22 -0.81
CA SER A 88 -23.14 12.64 -1.02
C SER A 88 -22.24 13.26 -2.08
N ALA A 89 -22.76 14.20 -2.85
CA ALA A 89 -21.94 15.03 -3.74
C ALA A 89 -20.87 15.77 -2.93
N GLY A 90 -19.60 15.74 -3.41
CA GLY A 90 -18.50 16.43 -2.76
C GLY A 90 -17.49 15.55 -2.03
N GLY A 91 -17.43 14.23 -2.34
CA GLY A 91 -16.30 13.39 -1.91
C GLY A 91 -16.35 12.89 -0.45
N ALA A 92 -17.55 12.79 0.13
CA ALA A 92 -17.71 12.16 1.43
C ALA A 92 -17.31 10.68 1.32
N HIS A 93 -16.13 10.36 1.80
CA HIS A 93 -15.45 9.05 1.74
C HIS A 93 -16.11 7.95 2.59
N ARG A 94 -17.32 8.19 3.04
CA ARG A 94 -18.21 7.22 3.70
C ARG A 94 -19.57 7.31 3.05
N PRO A 95 -20.21 6.18 2.77
CA PRO A 95 -21.58 6.20 2.27
C PRO A 95 -22.49 6.90 3.27
N THR A 96 -23.33 7.80 2.78
CA THR A 96 -24.34 8.50 3.59
C THR A 96 -25.50 7.59 3.95
N SER A 97 -25.75 6.59 3.12
CA SER A 97 -26.69 5.51 3.42
C SER A 97 -26.24 4.22 2.76
N ILE A 98 -26.49 3.12 3.44
CA ILE A 98 -26.28 1.77 2.94
C ILE A 98 -27.64 1.13 2.75
N GLN A 99 -27.88 0.63 1.57
CA GLN A 99 -29.07 -0.14 1.27
C GLN A 99 -28.63 -1.56 0.90
N PHE A 100 -29.07 -2.56 1.68
CA PHE A 100 -28.80 -3.95 1.33
C PHE A 100 -29.51 -4.29 0.01
N SER A 101 -28.80 -5.01 -0.84
CA SER A 101 -29.28 -5.46 -2.13
C SER A 101 -29.38 -6.99 -2.17
N LYS A 102 -29.92 -7.52 -3.25
CA LYS A 102 -30.16 -8.96 -3.37
C LYS A 102 -29.31 -9.63 -4.45
N THR A 103 -28.59 -8.84 -5.24
CA THR A 103 -27.90 -9.35 -6.43
C THR A 103 -26.42 -8.96 -6.46
N PRO A 104 -25.55 -9.81 -7.03
CA PRO A 104 -24.14 -9.48 -7.27
C PRO A 104 -23.95 -8.27 -8.20
N GLU A 105 -24.87 -8.07 -9.16
CA GLU A 105 -24.84 -6.98 -10.13
C GLU A 105 -24.96 -5.60 -9.45
N GLU A 106 -25.84 -5.51 -8.44
CA GLU A 106 -25.98 -4.29 -7.65
C GLU A 106 -24.76 -4.07 -6.74
N ASP A 107 -24.26 -5.12 -6.10
CA ASP A 107 -23.07 -5.05 -5.23
C ASP A 107 -21.81 -4.70 -6.02
N SER A 108 -21.69 -5.17 -7.28
CA SER A 108 -20.49 -4.91 -8.11
C SER A 108 -20.27 -3.43 -8.40
N ARG A 109 -21.36 -2.66 -8.53
CA ARG A 109 -21.32 -1.22 -8.88
C ARG A 109 -20.61 -0.35 -7.83
N ARG A 110 -20.62 -0.78 -6.55
CA ARG A 110 -19.95 -0.06 -5.47
C ARG A 110 -18.48 -0.47 -5.31
N ARG A 111 -18.03 -1.55 -5.96
CA ARG A 111 -16.66 -2.04 -5.84
C ARG A 111 -15.69 -1.12 -6.57
N ASP A 112 -14.42 -1.23 -6.22
CA ASP A 112 -13.38 -0.36 -6.76
C ASP A 112 -13.00 -0.72 -8.22
N PHE A 113 -12.59 -1.98 -8.46
CA PHE A 113 -12.05 -2.40 -9.76
C PHE A 113 -12.78 -3.62 -10.29
N SER A 114 -12.88 -3.72 -11.64
CA SER A 114 -13.52 -4.85 -12.35
C SER A 114 -12.95 -6.19 -11.90
N VAL A 115 -11.63 -6.32 -11.78
CA VAL A 115 -10.95 -7.55 -11.34
C VAL A 115 -11.22 -7.92 -9.87
N ASN A 116 -11.74 -7.00 -9.06
CA ASN A 116 -12.17 -7.23 -7.68
C ASN A 116 -13.69 -7.39 -7.56
N ALA A 117 -14.41 -7.29 -8.67
CA ALA A 117 -15.87 -7.42 -8.77
C ALA A 117 -16.29 -8.72 -9.46
N LEU A 118 -15.44 -9.74 -9.39
CA LEU A 118 -15.73 -11.10 -9.82
C LEU A 118 -16.34 -11.89 -8.67
N TYR A 119 -17.39 -12.67 -8.95
CA TYR A 119 -18.10 -13.48 -7.97
C TYR A 119 -18.02 -14.95 -8.39
N CYS A 120 -17.62 -15.83 -7.49
CA CYS A 120 -17.61 -17.27 -7.70
C CYS A 120 -18.64 -17.93 -6.77
N ASP A 121 -19.67 -18.53 -7.31
CA ASP A 121 -20.61 -19.31 -6.52
C ASP A 121 -19.88 -20.50 -5.88
N ILE A 122 -20.01 -20.64 -4.57
CA ILE A 122 -19.24 -21.63 -3.81
C ILE A 122 -19.68 -23.06 -4.13
N LEU A 123 -20.96 -23.29 -4.43
CA LEU A 123 -21.48 -24.64 -4.72
C LEU A 123 -21.31 -25.01 -6.18
N THR A 124 -21.71 -24.14 -7.10
CA THR A 124 -21.73 -24.45 -8.55
C THR A 124 -20.39 -24.19 -9.22
N ARG A 125 -19.52 -23.37 -8.61
CA ARG A 125 -18.25 -22.89 -9.19
C ARG A 125 -18.44 -21.96 -10.39
N GLU A 126 -19.67 -21.54 -10.66
CA GLU A 126 -19.96 -20.54 -11.69
C GLU A 126 -19.33 -19.20 -11.33
N ILE A 127 -18.68 -18.56 -12.32
CA ILE A 127 -18.14 -17.21 -12.16
C ILE A 127 -19.09 -16.22 -12.81
N LEU A 128 -19.57 -15.26 -12.01
CA LEU A 128 -20.34 -14.12 -12.48
C LEU A 128 -19.40 -12.91 -12.62
N ASP A 129 -19.45 -12.24 -13.77
CA ASP A 129 -18.64 -11.10 -14.12
C ASP A 129 -19.48 -9.89 -14.56
N PRO A 130 -20.16 -9.22 -13.64
CA PRO A 130 -21.03 -8.11 -13.99
C PRO A 130 -20.29 -6.83 -14.43
N SER A 131 -18.96 -6.75 -14.18
CA SER A 131 -18.16 -5.55 -14.45
C SER A 131 -17.10 -5.74 -15.54
N GLY A 132 -17.07 -6.89 -16.23
CA GLY A 132 -16.06 -7.17 -17.26
C GLY A 132 -14.65 -7.41 -16.70
N GLY A 133 -14.55 -7.97 -15.51
CA GLY A 133 -13.28 -8.22 -14.84
C GLY A 133 -12.47 -9.40 -15.40
N LEU A 134 -13.11 -10.41 -16.02
CA LEU A 134 -12.40 -11.55 -16.61
C LEU A 134 -11.49 -11.12 -17.78
N PRO A 135 -11.96 -10.36 -18.78
CA PRO A 135 -11.11 -9.81 -19.84
C PRO A 135 -9.99 -8.89 -19.28
N ASP A 136 -10.31 -8.06 -18.28
CA ASP A 136 -9.32 -7.18 -17.66
C ASP A 136 -8.23 -7.99 -16.92
N LEU A 137 -8.60 -9.09 -16.27
CA LEU A 137 -7.69 -10.01 -15.60
C LEU A 137 -6.76 -10.70 -16.59
N GLU A 138 -7.30 -11.22 -17.70
CA GLU A 138 -6.57 -11.87 -18.78
C GLU A 138 -5.57 -10.91 -19.44
N ASN A 139 -6.00 -9.68 -19.72
CA ASN A 139 -5.17 -8.64 -20.33
C ASN A 139 -4.25 -7.91 -19.35
N ARG A 140 -4.31 -8.24 -18.07
CA ARG A 140 -3.56 -7.58 -16.98
C ARG A 140 -3.80 -6.07 -16.95
N VAL A 141 -5.05 -5.66 -17.04
CA VAL A 141 -5.49 -4.26 -16.98
C VAL A 141 -6.24 -4.01 -15.67
N LEU A 142 -5.96 -2.89 -15.05
CA LEU A 142 -6.69 -2.40 -13.87
C LEU A 142 -7.60 -1.25 -14.28
N ARG A 143 -8.90 -1.53 -14.25
CA ARG A 143 -9.99 -0.63 -14.62
C ARG A 143 -10.99 -0.55 -13.46
N THR A 144 -11.68 0.57 -13.32
CA THR A 144 -12.80 0.70 -12.36
C THR A 144 -13.93 -0.28 -12.69
N SER A 145 -14.71 -0.65 -11.68
CA SER A 145 -15.88 -1.55 -11.83
C SER A 145 -17.01 -0.94 -12.68
N SER A 146 -17.02 0.38 -12.83
CA SER A 146 -17.91 1.12 -13.76
C SER A 146 -17.14 1.54 -15.02
N ILE A 147 -17.85 1.60 -16.16
CA ILE A 147 -17.32 2.15 -17.42
C ILE A 147 -16.92 3.62 -17.26
N ASP A 148 -17.67 4.39 -16.46
CA ASP A 148 -17.29 5.74 -16.07
C ASP A 148 -16.46 5.71 -14.78
N PRO A 149 -15.14 5.95 -14.85
CA PRO A 149 -14.26 5.93 -13.69
C PRO A 149 -14.62 6.97 -12.64
N GLU A 150 -15.25 8.07 -13.03
CA GLU A 150 -15.60 9.16 -12.12
C GLU A 150 -16.59 8.71 -11.05
N ILE A 151 -17.57 7.87 -11.43
CA ILE A 151 -18.55 7.31 -10.49
C ILE A 151 -17.84 6.57 -9.34
N VAL A 152 -16.79 5.82 -9.66
CA VAL A 152 -16.07 5.00 -8.66
C VAL A 152 -15.07 5.81 -7.87
N LEU A 153 -14.27 6.66 -8.54
CA LEU A 153 -13.16 7.37 -7.90
C LEU A 153 -13.61 8.60 -7.12
N ALA A 154 -14.76 9.21 -7.49
CA ALA A 154 -15.32 10.32 -6.74
C ALA A 154 -16.00 9.88 -5.43
N ASP A 155 -16.54 8.65 -5.38
CA ASP A 155 -17.19 8.11 -4.20
C ASP A 155 -16.23 7.95 -3.01
N ASP A 156 -14.99 7.51 -3.26
CA ASP A 156 -13.96 7.36 -2.24
C ASP A 156 -12.57 7.63 -2.82
N GLY A 157 -11.98 8.79 -2.49
CA GLY A 157 -10.65 9.17 -2.93
C GLY A 157 -9.55 8.18 -2.58
N LEU A 158 -9.72 7.35 -1.54
CA LEU A 158 -8.76 6.28 -1.22
C LEU A 158 -8.62 5.26 -2.36
N ARG A 159 -9.64 5.10 -3.21
CA ARG A 159 -9.57 4.20 -4.38
C ARG A 159 -8.45 4.59 -5.34
N ILE A 160 -7.99 5.86 -5.33
CA ILE A 160 -6.83 6.30 -6.11
C ILE A 160 -5.54 5.68 -5.56
N LEU A 161 -5.33 5.64 -4.25
CA LEU A 161 -4.18 4.95 -3.65
C LEU A 161 -4.28 3.44 -3.84
N ARG A 162 -5.48 2.88 -3.73
CA ARG A 162 -5.73 1.46 -4.00
C ARG A 162 -5.44 1.10 -5.46
N LEU A 163 -5.77 1.98 -6.42
CA LEU A 163 -5.45 1.82 -7.84
C LEU A 163 -3.94 1.65 -8.05
N VAL A 164 -3.16 2.58 -7.50
CA VAL A 164 -1.70 2.53 -7.56
C VAL A 164 -1.15 1.26 -6.91
N ARG A 165 -1.64 0.93 -5.72
CA ARG A 165 -1.20 -0.26 -5.00
C ARG A 165 -1.51 -1.55 -5.76
N PHE A 166 -2.73 -1.72 -6.27
CA PHE A 166 -3.08 -2.92 -7.02
C PHE A 166 -2.31 -3.01 -8.35
N ALA A 167 -2.07 -1.89 -9.03
CA ALA A 167 -1.23 -1.87 -10.22
C ALA A 167 0.19 -2.38 -9.92
N ALA A 168 0.78 -1.94 -8.79
CA ALA A 168 2.08 -2.41 -8.33
C ALA A 168 2.06 -3.88 -7.87
N GLU A 169 1.13 -4.26 -6.99
CA GLU A 169 1.01 -5.63 -6.45
C GLU A 169 0.81 -6.69 -7.53
N LEU A 170 -0.04 -6.40 -8.51
CA LEU A 170 -0.42 -7.34 -9.58
C LEU A 170 0.43 -7.17 -10.85
N GLN A 171 1.25 -6.12 -10.93
CA GLN A 171 1.98 -5.72 -12.13
C GLN A 171 1.03 -5.53 -13.33
N PHE A 172 -0.12 -4.92 -13.09
CA PHE A 172 -1.12 -4.61 -14.10
C PHE A 172 -0.97 -3.19 -14.60
N LYS A 173 -1.27 -2.97 -15.88
CA LYS A 173 -1.36 -1.62 -16.47
C LYS A 173 -2.68 -0.97 -16.05
N ILE A 174 -2.64 0.30 -15.72
CA ILE A 174 -3.87 1.05 -15.46
C ILE A 174 -4.50 1.42 -16.81
N ASP A 175 -5.81 1.23 -16.93
CA ASP A 175 -6.60 1.70 -18.07
C ASP A 175 -6.43 3.21 -18.25
N PRO A 176 -6.21 3.72 -19.47
CA PRO A 176 -5.93 5.14 -19.70
C PRO A 176 -7.02 6.09 -19.21
N ALA A 177 -8.30 5.74 -19.34
CA ALA A 177 -9.41 6.56 -18.86
C ALA A 177 -9.44 6.60 -17.32
N THR A 178 -9.19 5.45 -16.69
CA THR A 178 -9.07 5.32 -15.23
C THR A 178 -7.89 6.14 -14.71
N PHE A 179 -6.72 6.09 -15.37
CA PHE A 179 -5.55 6.89 -15.02
C PHE A 179 -5.81 8.39 -15.11
N ALA A 180 -6.39 8.85 -16.22
CA ALA A 180 -6.70 10.27 -16.44
C ALA A 180 -7.70 10.78 -15.40
N CYS A 181 -8.71 9.97 -15.07
CA CYS A 181 -9.69 10.31 -14.03
C CYS A 181 -9.04 10.37 -12.64
N ALA A 182 -8.20 9.39 -12.29
CA ALA A 182 -7.47 9.38 -11.01
C ALA A 182 -6.57 10.63 -10.86
N SER A 183 -5.89 11.04 -11.95
CA SER A 183 -5.06 12.25 -11.94
C SER A 183 -5.89 13.52 -11.72
N ARG A 184 -7.06 13.62 -12.34
CA ARG A 184 -7.98 14.76 -12.16
C ARG A 184 -8.54 14.83 -10.73
N LEU A 185 -8.83 13.68 -10.14
CA LEU A 185 -9.49 13.57 -8.83
C LEU A 185 -8.52 13.35 -7.65
N CYS A 186 -7.18 13.33 -7.88
CA CYS A 186 -6.22 13.06 -6.81
C CYS A 186 -6.32 14.04 -5.63
N GLY A 187 -6.85 15.26 -5.86
CA GLY A 187 -7.13 16.24 -4.81
C GLY A 187 -8.08 15.74 -3.71
N ASN A 188 -8.97 14.78 -4.02
CA ASN A 188 -9.90 14.20 -3.05
C ASN A 188 -9.19 13.42 -1.93
N LEU A 189 -7.91 13.09 -2.11
CA LEU A 189 -7.09 12.48 -1.05
C LEU A 189 -6.92 13.38 0.19
N ARG A 190 -7.14 14.70 0.07
CA ARG A 190 -7.08 15.63 1.22
C ARG A 190 -8.14 15.34 2.27
N ASP A 191 -9.26 14.76 1.85
CA ASP A 191 -10.40 14.47 2.71
C ASP A 191 -10.34 13.06 3.34
N ILE A 192 -9.33 12.25 2.94
CA ILE A 192 -9.11 10.92 3.51
C ILE A 192 -8.38 11.01 4.84
N SER A 193 -8.78 10.19 5.81
CA SER A 193 -8.08 10.13 7.09
C SER A 193 -6.63 9.68 6.94
N ALA A 194 -5.75 10.24 7.76
CA ALA A 194 -4.32 9.97 7.73
C ALA A 194 -4.00 8.48 7.90
N GLU A 195 -4.76 7.79 8.75
CA GLU A 195 -4.61 6.35 8.99
C GLU A 195 -4.88 5.53 7.72
N ARG A 196 -5.94 5.87 6.97
CA ARG A 196 -6.26 5.17 5.73
C ARG A 196 -5.18 5.41 4.65
N ILE A 197 -4.67 6.64 4.54
CA ILE A 197 -3.56 6.98 3.64
C ILE A 197 -2.31 6.19 4.04
N ARG A 198 -1.92 6.22 5.33
CA ARG A 198 -0.79 5.47 5.87
C ARG A 198 -0.89 3.99 5.53
N ASP A 199 -2.04 3.38 5.76
CA ASP A 199 -2.22 1.95 5.57
C ASP A 199 -2.09 1.53 4.10
N GLU A 200 -2.59 2.33 3.14
CA GLU A 200 -2.39 2.08 1.72
C GLU A 200 -0.95 2.37 1.27
N LEU A 201 -0.29 3.42 1.80
CA LEU A 201 1.12 3.69 1.55
C LEU A 201 2.01 2.54 2.06
N ASN A 202 1.76 2.04 3.26
CA ASN A 202 2.50 0.90 3.82
C ASN A 202 2.35 -0.35 2.96
N LYS A 203 1.13 -0.66 2.51
CA LYS A 203 0.88 -1.78 1.60
C LYS A 203 1.57 -1.60 0.26
N LEU A 204 1.65 -0.37 -0.26
CA LEU A 204 2.38 -0.07 -1.48
C LEU A 204 3.88 -0.27 -1.30
N LEU A 205 4.46 0.25 -0.21
CA LEU A 205 5.87 0.08 0.12
C LEU A 205 6.26 -1.39 0.34
N LEU A 206 5.31 -2.27 0.63
CA LEU A 206 5.52 -3.70 0.88
C LEU A 206 4.84 -4.59 -0.17
N CYS A 207 4.52 -4.05 -1.36
CA CYS A 207 3.75 -4.76 -2.37
C CYS A 207 4.49 -5.97 -2.96
N ASP A 208 5.82 -5.93 -3.02
CA ASP A 208 6.68 -7.00 -3.55
C ASP A 208 6.78 -8.23 -2.63
N ILE A 209 6.55 -8.08 -1.33
CA ILE A 209 6.59 -9.22 -0.41
C ILE A 209 5.25 -9.94 -0.28
N LYS A 210 4.16 -9.28 -0.63
CA LYS A 210 2.79 -9.80 -0.44
C LYS A 210 2.58 -11.16 -1.13
N TYR A 211 3.11 -11.32 -2.34
CA TYR A 211 3.04 -12.56 -3.10
C TYR A 211 4.40 -13.22 -3.26
N GLY A 212 5.39 -12.81 -2.47
CA GLY A 212 6.72 -13.43 -2.41
C GLY A 212 7.64 -13.15 -3.59
N SER A 213 7.32 -12.15 -4.44
CA SER A 213 8.12 -11.82 -5.63
C SER A 213 9.48 -11.23 -5.28
N ARG A 214 9.55 -10.45 -4.20
CA ARG A 214 10.73 -9.69 -3.76
C ARG A 214 11.37 -8.87 -4.89
N ASN A 215 10.54 -8.37 -5.82
CA ASN A 215 10.98 -7.56 -6.94
C ASN A 215 10.85 -6.08 -6.61
N THR A 216 11.98 -5.41 -6.41
CA THR A 216 12.06 -3.99 -6.07
C THR A 216 11.42 -3.09 -7.13
N GLU A 217 11.40 -3.52 -8.41
CA GLU A 217 10.73 -2.80 -9.49
C GLU A 217 9.22 -2.62 -9.25
N GLN A 218 8.57 -3.55 -8.53
CA GLN A 218 7.15 -3.39 -8.20
C GLN A 218 6.91 -2.17 -7.31
N VAL A 219 7.76 -1.99 -6.30
CA VAL A 219 7.69 -0.84 -5.38
C VAL A 219 8.00 0.44 -6.13
N LEU A 220 9.07 0.43 -6.93
CA LEU A 220 9.46 1.59 -7.73
C LEU A 220 8.34 2.01 -8.69
N ASN A 221 7.79 1.06 -9.46
CA ASN A 221 6.68 1.34 -10.38
C ASN A 221 5.46 1.91 -9.65
N GLY A 222 5.13 1.41 -8.48
CA GLY A 222 4.06 1.94 -7.66
C GLY A 222 4.32 3.37 -7.18
N LEU A 223 5.53 3.68 -6.73
CA LEU A 223 5.93 5.02 -6.31
C LEU A 223 5.95 6.00 -7.50
N LEU A 224 6.43 5.57 -8.67
CA LEU A 224 6.38 6.37 -9.90
C LEU A 224 4.94 6.65 -10.34
N LEU A 225 4.05 5.65 -10.30
CA LEU A 225 2.62 5.84 -10.56
C LEU A 225 1.99 6.83 -9.59
N LEU A 226 2.32 6.75 -8.30
CA LEU A 226 1.83 7.67 -7.27
C LEU A 226 2.25 9.12 -7.58
N ARG A 227 3.51 9.31 -8.05
CA ARG A 227 4.04 10.59 -8.53
C ARG A 227 3.30 11.07 -9.78
N ASP A 228 3.15 10.20 -10.80
CA ASP A 228 2.63 10.56 -12.12
C ASP A 228 1.12 10.88 -12.11
N ILE A 229 0.35 10.21 -11.26
CA ILE A 229 -1.05 10.55 -10.99
C ILE A 229 -1.17 11.90 -10.25
N GLY A 230 -0.10 12.36 -9.59
CA GLY A 230 -0.11 13.56 -8.75
C GLY A 230 -0.52 13.32 -7.30
N ALA A 231 -0.86 12.09 -6.95
CA ALA A 231 -1.29 11.71 -5.60
C ALA A 231 -0.17 11.91 -4.55
N LEU A 232 1.09 11.68 -4.95
CA LEU A 232 2.25 11.90 -4.07
C LEU A 232 2.32 13.36 -3.58
N ALA A 233 2.05 14.33 -4.44
CA ALA A 233 2.06 15.75 -4.07
C ALA A 233 0.94 16.13 -3.09
N VAL A 234 -0.12 15.32 -3.02
CA VAL A 234 -1.21 15.54 -2.07
C VAL A 234 -0.89 14.93 -0.71
N ILE A 235 -0.35 13.70 -0.67
CA ILE A 235 -0.13 12.97 0.58
C ILE A 235 1.24 13.27 1.22
N LEU A 236 2.26 13.55 0.41
CA LEU A 236 3.64 13.88 0.82
C LEU A 236 4.16 15.11 0.05
N PRO A 237 3.55 16.30 0.25
CA PRO A 237 3.94 17.53 -0.46
C PRO A 237 5.40 17.91 -0.21
N GLU A 238 5.93 17.63 0.98
CA GLU A 238 7.32 17.90 1.35
C GLU A 238 8.29 17.16 0.42
N LEU A 239 8.03 15.88 0.16
CA LEU A 239 8.84 15.05 -0.74
C LEU A 239 8.75 15.55 -2.19
N SER A 240 7.56 15.95 -2.62
CA SER A 240 7.32 16.44 -4.00
C SER A 240 8.08 17.74 -4.33
N ARG A 241 8.52 18.51 -3.33
CA ARG A 241 9.40 19.68 -3.53
C ARG A 241 10.75 19.30 -4.17
N GLY A 242 11.17 18.05 -4.06
CA GLY A 242 12.39 17.53 -4.69
C GLY A 242 12.31 17.38 -6.20
N ARG A 243 11.13 17.47 -6.80
CA ARG A 243 10.94 17.30 -8.24
C ARG A 243 11.64 18.39 -9.04
N GLY A 244 12.48 17.97 -10.00
CA GLY A 244 13.25 18.87 -10.85
C GLY A 244 14.47 19.50 -10.18
N ILE A 245 14.74 19.21 -8.90
CA ILE A 245 15.97 19.67 -8.24
C ILE A 245 17.11 18.76 -8.63
N ALA A 246 18.00 19.29 -9.50
CA ALA A 246 19.17 18.58 -9.97
C ALA A 246 20.17 18.31 -8.85
N GLN A 247 20.78 17.14 -8.87
CA GLN A 247 21.88 16.74 -8.01
C GLN A 247 23.20 16.69 -8.82
N LYS A 248 24.34 16.48 -8.13
CA LYS A 248 25.65 16.38 -8.83
C LYS A 248 25.62 15.19 -9.82
N PRO A 249 25.80 15.39 -11.13
CA PRO A 249 25.70 14.32 -12.13
C PRO A 249 26.70 13.17 -11.94
N THR A 250 27.82 13.45 -11.23
CA THR A 250 28.85 12.45 -10.91
C THR A 250 28.40 11.44 -9.86
N HIS A 251 27.34 11.74 -9.10
CA HIS A 251 26.86 10.93 -7.99
C HIS A 251 25.39 10.50 -8.14
N HIS A 252 24.59 11.21 -8.94
CA HIS A 252 23.16 10.95 -9.09
C HIS A 252 22.72 11.08 -10.52
N ARG A 253 21.97 10.10 -11.01
CA ARG A 253 21.29 10.11 -12.30
C ARG A 253 19.95 10.86 -12.26
N TYR A 254 19.33 10.90 -11.08
CA TYR A 254 17.97 11.36 -10.85
C TYR A 254 17.94 12.70 -10.12
N ASP A 255 16.83 13.44 -10.21
CA ASP A 255 16.54 14.55 -9.32
C ASP A 255 16.33 14.07 -7.87
N VAL A 256 16.15 15.01 -6.92
CA VAL A 256 16.00 14.67 -5.50
C VAL A 256 14.80 13.77 -5.25
N LEU A 257 13.67 14.01 -5.94
CA LEU A 257 12.46 13.20 -5.75
C LEU A 257 12.67 11.78 -6.29
N ASP A 258 13.03 11.65 -7.56
CA ASP A 258 13.17 10.33 -8.19
C ASP A 258 14.25 9.49 -7.51
N HIS A 259 15.34 10.13 -7.07
CA HIS A 259 16.36 9.46 -6.24
C HIS A 259 15.73 8.87 -4.95
N ALA A 260 14.89 9.64 -4.24
CA ALA A 260 14.23 9.15 -3.02
C ALA A 260 13.29 7.95 -3.32
N LEU A 261 12.57 7.97 -4.46
CA LEU A 261 11.71 6.86 -4.88
C LEU A 261 12.53 5.59 -5.17
N HIS A 262 13.67 5.74 -5.87
CA HIS A 262 14.59 4.64 -6.15
C HIS A 262 15.22 4.11 -4.85
N THR A 263 15.70 4.98 -3.96
CA THR A 263 16.27 4.58 -2.68
C THR A 263 15.26 3.81 -1.82
N ALA A 264 14.00 4.24 -1.79
CA ALA A 264 12.95 3.50 -1.08
C ALA A 264 12.74 2.08 -1.66
N ALA A 265 12.76 1.93 -2.98
CA ALA A 265 12.61 0.63 -3.64
C ALA A 265 13.82 -0.29 -3.39
N GLU A 266 15.04 0.25 -3.41
CA GLU A 266 16.28 -0.48 -3.15
C GLU A 266 16.49 -0.82 -1.66
N SER A 267 15.73 -0.17 -0.76
CA SER A 267 15.78 -0.46 0.68
C SER A 267 15.27 -1.86 1.00
N LYS A 268 15.76 -2.45 2.09
CA LYS A 268 15.29 -3.76 2.58
C LYS A 268 13.76 -3.82 2.57
N PRO A 269 13.17 -4.99 2.23
CA PRO A 269 11.72 -5.17 2.13
C PRO A 269 11.04 -5.20 3.51
N MET A 270 11.22 -4.12 4.24
CA MET A 270 10.64 -3.85 5.56
C MET A 270 10.17 -2.40 5.62
N LEU A 271 9.17 -2.13 6.44
CA LEU A 271 8.51 -0.83 6.47
C LEU A 271 9.46 0.32 6.85
N VAL A 272 10.20 0.18 7.95
CA VAL A 272 11.09 1.22 8.47
C VAL A 272 12.20 1.58 7.46
N PRO A 273 12.97 0.63 6.91
CA PRO A 273 13.97 0.93 5.88
C PRO A 273 13.40 1.65 4.66
N ARG A 274 12.22 1.21 4.15
CA ARG A 274 11.60 1.81 2.97
C ARG A 274 11.04 3.21 3.22
N LEU A 275 10.47 3.45 4.39
CA LEU A 275 10.08 4.80 4.82
C LEU A 275 11.30 5.71 4.97
N ALA A 276 12.36 5.20 5.58
CA ALA A 276 13.61 5.95 5.71
C ALA A 276 14.24 6.25 4.35
N GLY A 277 14.29 5.28 3.44
CA GLY A 277 14.75 5.49 2.06
C GLY A 277 13.93 6.54 1.31
N LEU A 278 12.61 6.55 1.53
CA LEU A 278 11.72 7.55 0.92
C LEU A 278 11.95 8.96 1.48
N LEU A 279 12.34 9.08 2.76
CA LEU A 279 12.40 10.37 3.46
C LEU A 279 13.83 10.88 3.70
N HIS A 280 14.90 10.10 3.42
CA HIS A 280 16.25 10.44 3.79
C HIS A 280 16.71 11.83 3.29
N ASP A 281 16.28 12.19 2.10
CA ASP A 281 16.63 13.42 1.40
C ASP A 281 15.51 14.48 1.37
N VAL A 282 14.45 14.29 2.13
CA VAL A 282 13.26 15.15 2.12
C VAL A 282 13.55 16.63 2.40
N ALA A 283 14.62 16.94 3.14
CA ALA A 283 14.99 18.29 3.47
C ALA A 283 15.93 18.97 2.46
N LYS A 284 16.48 18.26 1.46
CA LYS A 284 17.37 18.85 0.46
C LYS A 284 16.77 20.12 -0.21
N PRO A 285 15.48 20.13 -0.62
CA PRO A 285 14.87 21.34 -1.19
C PRO A 285 14.86 22.53 -0.23
N VAL A 286 14.51 22.28 1.03
CA VAL A 286 14.40 23.32 2.07
C VAL A 286 15.76 23.91 2.40
N VAL A 287 16.76 23.05 2.59
CA VAL A 287 18.11 23.48 2.92
C VAL A 287 18.78 24.20 1.74
N LEU A 288 18.54 23.73 0.51
CA LEU A 288 19.03 24.41 -0.70
C LEU A 288 18.46 25.83 -0.81
N GLU A 289 17.17 25.99 -0.56
CA GLU A 289 16.50 27.31 -0.58
C GLU A 289 17.06 28.25 0.50
N LYS A 290 17.31 27.74 1.72
CA LYS A 290 17.83 28.52 2.84
C LYS A 290 19.32 28.90 2.67
N ASN A 291 20.16 27.95 2.22
CA ASN A 291 21.62 28.02 2.34
C ASN A 291 22.36 28.06 1.00
N GLY A 292 21.66 27.90 -0.14
CA GLY A 292 22.27 27.77 -1.45
C GLY A 292 23.06 26.47 -1.68
N ASN A 293 22.98 25.54 -0.74
CA ASN A 293 23.60 24.21 -0.80
C ASN A 293 22.76 23.20 0.01
N MET A 294 23.09 21.91 -0.08
CA MET A 294 22.33 20.84 0.59
C MET A 294 22.98 20.33 1.90
N HIS A 295 23.95 21.06 2.48
CA HIS A 295 24.60 20.63 3.73
C HIS A 295 23.65 20.76 4.92
N GLY A 296 23.63 19.72 5.78
CA GLY A 296 22.77 19.68 6.96
C GLY A 296 21.33 19.21 6.68
N HIS A 297 21.06 18.69 5.48
CA HIS A 297 19.74 18.12 5.15
C HIS A 297 19.40 16.90 6.00
N ASP A 298 20.36 16.21 6.56
CA ASP A 298 20.19 15.10 7.49
C ASP A 298 19.52 15.55 8.81
N ALA A 299 19.98 16.67 9.38
CA ALA A 299 19.42 17.23 10.61
C ALA A 299 18.02 17.84 10.40
N GLU A 300 17.84 18.64 9.35
CA GLU A 300 16.53 19.21 8.99
C GLU A 300 15.57 18.09 8.54
N GLY A 301 16.11 17.05 7.88
CA GLY A 301 15.38 15.87 7.43
C GLY A 301 14.77 15.07 8.57
N GLU A 302 15.47 14.92 9.70
CA GLU A 302 14.92 14.32 10.91
C GLU A 302 13.66 15.06 11.38
N ILE A 303 13.71 16.39 11.41
CA ILE A 303 12.59 17.24 11.88
C ILE A 303 11.38 17.07 10.93
N ILE A 304 11.59 17.26 9.63
CA ILE A 304 10.53 17.15 8.62
C ILE A 304 9.96 15.73 8.58
N SER A 305 10.81 14.70 8.66
CA SER A 305 10.35 13.31 8.71
C SER A 305 9.47 13.05 9.91
N ARG A 306 9.81 13.57 11.09
CA ARG A 306 9.00 13.45 12.30
C ARG A 306 7.62 14.08 12.13
N GLU A 307 7.54 15.26 11.54
CA GLU A 307 6.27 15.93 11.24
C GLU A 307 5.42 15.12 10.27
N ILE A 308 6.00 14.57 9.21
CA ILE A 308 5.32 13.69 8.24
C ILE A 308 4.79 12.43 8.94
N MET A 309 5.62 11.75 9.71
CA MET A 309 5.26 10.52 10.42
C MET A 309 4.12 10.75 11.41
N GLN A 310 4.16 11.86 12.17
CA GLN A 310 3.10 12.25 13.09
C GLN A 310 1.81 12.62 12.36
N ARG A 311 1.89 13.38 11.27
CA ARG A 311 0.74 13.73 10.42
C ARG A 311 0.07 12.48 9.84
N LEU A 312 0.84 11.48 9.45
CA LEU A 312 0.35 10.19 8.96
C LEU A 312 0.00 9.19 10.08
N ARG A 313 0.05 9.62 11.36
CA ARG A 313 -0.35 8.81 12.51
C ARG A 313 0.43 7.50 12.66
N TYR A 314 1.75 7.52 12.37
CA TYR A 314 2.63 6.42 12.75
C TYR A 314 2.84 6.40 14.27
N ASP A 315 3.11 5.21 14.81
CA ASP A 315 3.48 5.06 16.22
C ASP A 315 4.88 5.64 16.51
N ASN A 316 5.14 5.94 17.77
CA ASN A 316 6.38 6.59 18.18
C ASN A 316 7.60 5.73 17.87
N LYS A 317 7.54 4.41 18.04
CA LYS A 317 8.67 3.51 17.77
C LYS A 317 9.05 3.55 16.30
N THR A 318 8.08 3.37 15.41
CA THR A 318 8.31 3.46 13.95
C THR A 318 8.84 4.84 13.57
N THR A 319 8.28 5.90 14.14
CA THR A 319 8.74 7.29 13.91
C THR A 319 10.18 7.48 14.34
N ASP A 320 10.56 7.05 15.53
CA ASP A 320 11.91 7.22 16.07
C ASP A 320 12.96 6.45 15.26
N GLU A 321 12.65 5.24 14.79
CA GLU A 321 13.59 4.47 13.96
C GLU A 321 13.76 5.10 12.58
N VAL A 322 12.71 5.54 11.92
CA VAL A 322 12.80 6.25 10.63
C VAL A 322 13.61 7.54 10.78
N CYS A 323 13.30 8.37 11.78
CA CYS A 323 14.00 9.61 12.05
C CYS A 323 15.48 9.38 12.39
N PHE A 324 15.79 8.31 13.12
CA PHE A 324 17.17 7.94 13.41
C PHE A 324 17.97 7.64 12.14
N ILE A 325 17.38 6.86 11.21
CA ILE A 325 18.05 6.53 9.95
C ILE A 325 18.22 7.79 9.10
N VAL A 326 17.17 8.62 8.95
CA VAL A 326 17.24 9.90 8.23
C VAL A 326 18.34 10.81 8.81
N ARG A 327 18.45 10.91 10.15
CA ARG A 327 19.47 11.74 10.84
C ARG A 327 20.89 11.27 10.59
N HIS A 328 21.09 9.97 10.40
CA HIS A 328 22.42 9.38 10.39
C HIS A 328 22.86 8.81 9.03
N HIS A 329 22.02 8.89 7.97
CA HIS A 329 22.34 8.32 6.65
C HIS A 329 23.63 8.91 6.04
N MET A 330 23.99 10.16 6.39
CA MET A 330 25.23 10.85 5.93
C MET A 330 26.46 10.51 6.76
N TYR A 331 26.35 9.63 7.77
CA TYR A 331 27.49 9.31 8.64
C TYR A 331 28.64 8.68 7.84
N ASP A 332 29.87 9.21 8.03
CA ASP A 332 31.11 8.75 7.39
C ASP A 332 30.97 8.54 5.85
N LEU A 333 30.31 9.49 5.18
CA LEU A 333 30.04 9.44 3.74
C LEU A 333 31.30 9.13 2.91
N ASN A 334 32.45 9.71 3.31
CA ASN A 334 33.73 9.57 2.61
C ASN A 334 34.54 8.33 3.05
N ASN A 335 33.98 7.47 3.91
CA ASN A 335 34.64 6.26 4.43
C ASN A 335 36.03 6.54 5.04
N THR A 336 36.20 7.66 5.76
CA THR A 336 37.44 8.11 6.32
C THR A 336 37.57 7.89 7.83
N ALA A 337 36.50 7.54 8.52
CA ALA A 337 36.52 7.29 9.95
C ALA A 337 37.39 6.06 10.30
N LYS A 338 38.19 6.17 11.35
CA LYS A 338 39.00 5.05 11.85
C LYS A 338 38.11 3.98 12.48
N ASP A 339 38.49 2.71 12.39
CA ASP A 339 37.76 1.58 12.97
C ASP A 339 37.39 1.77 14.44
N LYS A 340 38.31 2.33 15.23
CA LYS A 340 38.07 2.67 16.64
C LYS A 340 36.88 3.64 16.80
N THR A 341 36.79 4.63 15.92
CA THR A 341 35.72 5.64 15.93
C THR A 341 34.40 4.98 15.54
N LEU A 342 34.38 4.16 14.46
CA LEU A 342 33.23 3.42 14.01
C LEU A 342 32.71 2.51 15.12
N ARG A 343 33.54 1.66 15.72
CA ARG A 343 33.16 0.77 16.82
C ARG A 343 32.55 1.51 18.01
N ARG A 344 33.14 2.69 18.38
CA ARG A 344 32.60 3.53 19.46
C ARG A 344 31.21 4.08 19.12
N THR A 345 31.01 4.50 17.89
CA THR A 345 29.72 5.00 17.41
C THR A 345 28.67 3.89 17.36
N PHE A 346 29.03 2.72 16.82
CA PHE A 346 28.15 1.56 16.74
C PHE A 346 27.77 1.02 18.13
N ALA A 347 28.72 1.01 19.07
CA ALA A 347 28.41 0.65 20.46
C ALA A 347 27.39 1.60 21.11
N ARG A 348 27.39 2.89 20.74
CA ARG A 348 26.42 3.88 21.22
C ARG A 348 25.06 3.73 20.56
N TRP A 349 24.99 3.42 19.26
CA TRP A 349 23.74 3.24 18.51
C TRP A 349 23.08 1.89 18.76
N GLY A 350 23.87 0.86 19.08
CA GLY A 350 23.48 -0.52 19.14
C GLY A 350 23.61 -1.22 17.77
N PHE A 351 23.58 -2.55 17.82
CA PHE A 351 23.85 -3.40 16.64
C PHE A 351 22.80 -3.16 15.52
N GLU A 352 21.52 -3.25 15.87
CA GLU A 352 20.42 -3.16 14.91
C GLU A 352 20.43 -1.82 14.15
N ARG A 353 20.47 -0.70 14.86
CA ARG A 353 20.49 0.63 14.26
C ARG A 353 21.75 0.86 13.40
N SER A 354 22.90 0.33 13.85
CA SER A 354 24.14 0.45 13.08
C SER A 354 24.08 -0.35 11.78
N LEU A 355 23.41 -1.52 11.80
CA LEU A 355 23.17 -2.32 10.61
C LEU A 355 22.21 -1.60 9.65
N GLU A 356 21.16 -0.96 10.17
CA GLU A 356 20.24 -0.17 9.36
C GLU A 356 20.90 1.00 8.66
N ILE A 357 21.88 1.65 9.32
CA ILE A 357 22.68 2.72 8.67
C ILE A 357 23.58 2.16 7.57
N ALA A 358 24.12 0.95 7.71
CA ALA A 358 24.84 0.30 6.62
C ALA A 358 23.92 -0.06 5.46
N ASP A 359 22.71 -0.51 5.76
CA ASP A 359 21.72 -0.91 4.75
C ASP A 359 21.15 0.29 3.97
N ILE A 360 20.85 1.40 4.64
CA ILE A 360 20.43 2.61 3.95
C ILE A 360 21.55 3.20 3.08
N ARG A 361 22.81 3.02 3.46
CA ARG A 361 23.95 3.41 2.63
C ARG A 361 23.97 2.64 1.30
N ASP A 362 23.73 1.34 1.32
CA ASP A 362 23.62 0.54 0.09
C ASP A 362 22.45 1.03 -0.77
N ALA A 363 21.28 1.20 -0.14
CA ALA A 363 20.07 1.63 -0.84
C ALA A 363 20.21 3.03 -1.47
N ASP A 364 20.83 3.99 -0.77
CA ASP A 364 21.09 5.34 -1.25
C ASP A 364 22.03 5.33 -2.47
N VAL A 365 23.11 4.56 -2.39
CA VAL A 365 24.08 4.43 -3.49
C VAL A 365 23.46 3.76 -4.71
N HIS A 366 22.73 2.65 -4.53
CA HIS A 366 22.04 1.97 -5.62
C HIS A 366 20.90 2.83 -6.19
N GLY A 367 20.14 3.49 -5.34
CA GLY A 367 19.09 4.44 -5.73
C GLY A 367 19.60 5.65 -6.51
N SER A 368 20.91 5.93 -6.49
CA SER A 368 21.52 6.97 -7.33
C SER A 368 21.50 6.63 -8.83
N GLY A 369 21.37 5.35 -9.20
CA GLY A 369 21.33 4.85 -10.57
C GLY A 369 22.69 4.85 -11.29
N ILE A 370 23.78 5.03 -10.56
CA ILE A 370 25.15 5.09 -11.12
C ILE A 370 25.95 3.85 -10.73
N ILE A 371 25.83 3.38 -9.49
CA ILE A 371 26.61 2.27 -8.93
C ILE A 371 25.69 1.05 -8.74
N THR A 372 26.16 -0.09 -9.21
CA THR A 372 25.43 -1.38 -9.17
C THR A 372 26.24 -2.50 -8.53
N GLY A 373 27.13 -2.19 -7.62
CA GLY A 373 28.01 -3.16 -6.97
C GLY A 373 28.06 -2.98 -5.47
N GLU A 374 28.96 -3.72 -4.82
CA GLU A 374 29.16 -3.63 -3.38
C GLU A 374 29.57 -2.22 -2.97
N VAL A 375 28.93 -1.69 -1.93
CA VAL A 375 29.26 -0.39 -1.34
C VAL A 375 30.31 -0.61 -0.27
N GLU A 376 31.55 -0.23 -0.56
CA GLU A 376 32.73 -0.50 0.30
C GLU A 376 32.54 -0.06 1.75
N SER A 377 31.98 1.14 1.99
CA SER A 377 31.73 1.63 3.34
C SER A 377 30.74 0.76 4.12
N ALA A 378 29.64 0.37 3.48
CA ALA A 378 28.63 -0.49 4.10
C ALA A 378 29.16 -1.90 4.39
N ALA A 379 29.91 -2.49 3.46
CA ALA A 379 30.57 -3.77 3.64
C ALA A 379 31.57 -3.74 4.82
N ARG A 380 32.40 -2.70 4.89
CA ARG A 380 33.34 -2.48 6.01
C ARG A 380 32.60 -2.36 7.35
N TRP A 381 31.50 -1.62 7.40
CA TRP A 381 30.73 -1.44 8.63
C TRP A 381 30.12 -2.76 9.11
N ARG A 382 29.58 -3.59 8.21
CA ARG A 382 29.05 -4.93 8.56
C ARG A 382 30.15 -5.83 9.14
N ILE A 383 31.36 -5.82 8.56
CA ILE A 383 32.51 -6.57 9.11
C ILE A 383 32.87 -6.10 10.53
N LEU A 384 32.82 -4.80 10.80
CA LEU A 384 33.13 -4.23 12.11
C LEU A 384 32.05 -4.53 13.16
N LEU A 385 30.80 -4.68 12.74
CA LEU A 385 29.67 -5.05 13.60
C LEU A 385 29.67 -6.52 14.02
N GLN A 386 30.32 -7.40 13.24
CA GLN A 386 30.46 -8.83 13.55
C GLN A 386 31.60 -9.15 14.52
N LYS A 387 32.47 -8.21 14.79
CA LYS A 387 33.65 -8.34 15.67
C LYS A 387 33.45 -7.65 17.02
#